data_e3e524db05cc35eed36be8e867445209
#
_entry.id   e3e524db05cc35eed36be8e867445209
#
_cell.length_a   1.000
_cell.length_b   1.000
_cell.length_c   1.000
_cell.angle_alpha   90.00
_cell.angle_beta   90.00
_cell.angle_gamma   90.00
#
_symmetry.space_group_name_H-M   'P 1'
#
loop_
_entity.id
_entity.type
_entity.pdbx_description
1 polymer ?
#
loop_
_entity_poly.entity_id
_entity_poly.type
_entity_poly.pdbx_seq_one_letter_code
_entity_poly.pdbx_strand_id
1 'polypeptide(L)'
;TVLLGTEAIRDGLGRKLTGRRYNYLFEDNTNSWVLNMGENNNQRLANSEYKGEFALFGLFGRVDYSFNDKYLFTGIIRRDGVSRFSKSNRYGVFPSASLGWRISQEDFMESTRDWLDDLKLRVGYGQTGNSEVPRITNYAMELATYPKRSDYDLNGQNNSTTTGFILDKYGNEDTKWESTEMWNVGVDATFLNGKFNIGAEWYWKKTTDMLIEAQYSAFANPEIKKPYINFGDIKNTGVDLNLNYRDSKGDWSWDVSLNLSHYKNEV
;
A
#
# COMPACT_ATOMS: atom_id res chain seq x y z
N THR A 1 -18.84 16.44 -14.13
CA THR A 1 -17.49 16.94 -13.81
C THR A 1 -16.46 16.07 -14.50
N VAL A 2 -15.41 16.68 -15.06
CA VAL A 2 -14.24 15.97 -15.59
C VAL A 2 -13.01 16.52 -14.89
N LEU A 3 -12.14 15.63 -14.44
CA LEU A 3 -10.87 15.96 -13.78
C LEU A 3 -9.76 15.17 -14.49
N LEU A 4 -8.68 15.87 -14.80
CA LEU A 4 -7.42 15.28 -15.27
C LEU A 4 -6.31 15.74 -14.33
N GLY A 5 -5.44 14.83 -13.95
CA GLY A 5 -4.37 15.14 -13.02
C GLY A 5 -3.11 14.32 -13.24
N THR A 6 -2.03 14.82 -12.68
CA THR A 6 -0.74 14.16 -12.64
C THR A 6 -0.16 14.26 -11.24
N GLU A 7 0.56 13.25 -10.84
CA GLU A 7 1.26 13.18 -9.56
C GLU A 7 2.69 12.71 -9.80
N ALA A 8 3.65 13.35 -9.15
CA ALA A 8 5.04 12.93 -9.16
C ALA A 8 5.58 12.91 -7.73
N ILE A 9 6.10 11.78 -7.32
CA ILE A 9 6.72 11.59 -6.00
C ILE A 9 8.16 11.16 -6.23
N ARG A 10 9.09 11.79 -5.54
CA ARG A 10 10.48 11.37 -5.44
C ARG A 10 10.88 11.37 -3.99
N ASP A 11 11.29 10.23 -3.49
CA ASP A 11 11.71 10.02 -2.09
C ASP A 11 13.13 9.43 -2.05
N GLY A 12 13.70 9.41 -0.86
CA GLY A 12 15.03 8.87 -0.64
C GLY A 12 16.17 9.84 -1.03
N LEU A 13 15.84 11.10 -1.31
CA LEU A 13 16.84 12.15 -1.56
C LEU A 13 17.60 12.45 -0.27
N GLY A 14 18.81 11.93 -0.15
CA GLY A 14 19.63 12.21 1.01
C GLY A 14 20.54 11.05 1.40
N ARG A 15 21.19 11.23 2.52
CA ARG A 15 22.08 10.23 3.12
C ARG A 15 21.51 9.78 4.45
N LYS A 16 21.56 8.50 4.70
CA LYS A 16 21.35 7.95 6.03
C LYS A 16 22.68 8.06 6.78
N LEU A 17 22.65 8.72 7.91
CA LEU A 17 23.79 8.82 8.82
C LEU A 17 23.48 7.95 10.05
N THR A 18 24.34 7.01 10.33
CA THR A 18 24.26 6.17 11.53
C THR A 18 25.52 6.39 12.36
N GLY A 19 25.33 6.77 13.63
CA GLY A 19 26.43 6.91 14.57
C GLY A 19 26.19 6.01 15.78
N ARG A 20 27.26 5.43 16.32
CA ARG A 20 27.23 4.62 17.53
C ARG A 20 28.42 5.00 18.44
N ARG A 21 28.12 5.17 19.70
CA ARG A 21 29.10 5.46 20.75
C ARG A 21 28.85 4.54 21.92
N TYR A 22 29.92 4.11 22.57
CA TYR A 22 29.90 3.29 23.78
C TYR A 22 30.57 4.05 24.91
N ASN A 23 30.30 3.65 26.15
CA ASN A 23 30.92 4.18 27.38
C ASN A 23 30.82 5.71 27.45
N TYR A 24 29.63 6.19 27.78
CA TYR A 24 29.42 7.63 28.02
C TYR A 24 30.15 8.09 29.29
N LEU A 25 30.75 9.28 29.23
CA LEU A 25 31.46 9.87 30.37
C LEU A 25 30.53 10.24 31.54
N PHE A 26 29.25 10.47 31.20
CA PHE A 26 28.22 10.85 32.20
C PHE A 26 26.99 9.98 31.98
N GLU A 27 26.94 8.83 32.65
CA GLU A 27 25.85 7.84 32.45
C GLU A 27 24.50 8.37 32.90
N ASP A 28 24.45 9.23 33.92
CA ASP A 28 23.21 9.77 34.48
C ASP A 28 22.65 11.01 33.75
N ASN A 29 23.36 11.50 32.75
CA ASN A 29 22.95 12.70 31.99
C ASN A 29 22.72 12.40 30.53
N THR A 30 21.46 12.17 30.17
CA THR A 30 21.07 11.87 28.78
C THR A 30 21.36 12.98 27.77
N ASN A 31 21.46 14.24 28.21
CA ASN A 31 21.87 15.36 27.35
C ASN A 31 23.33 15.27 26.88
N SER A 32 24.15 14.48 27.58
CA SER A 32 25.55 14.22 27.19
C SER A 32 25.72 13.01 26.29
N TRP A 33 24.65 12.28 25.97
CA TRP A 33 24.68 11.12 25.09
C TRP A 33 24.79 11.52 23.62
N VAL A 34 25.87 12.16 23.27
CA VAL A 34 26.20 12.57 21.90
C VAL A 34 27.46 11.87 21.43
N LEU A 35 27.63 11.73 20.11
CA LEU A 35 28.72 10.98 19.50
C LEU A 35 30.13 11.47 19.90
N ASN A 36 30.24 12.72 20.36
CA ASN A 36 31.52 13.32 20.74
C ASN A 36 31.83 13.16 22.22
N MET A 37 30.85 12.76 23.05
CA MET A 37 31.03 12.59 24.51
C MET A 37 31.02 11.12 24.92
N GLY A 38 32.16 10.53 25.04
CA GLY A 38 32.39 9.16 25.48
C GLY A 38 33.88 8.87 25.50
N GLU A 39 34.28 7.77 26.12
CA GLU A 39 35.69 7.38 26.19
C GLU A 39 36.32 7.28 24.79
N ASN A 40 37.57 7.75 24.68
CA ASN A 40 38.32 7.66 23.44
C ASN A 40 39.02 6.31 23.30
N ASN A 41 38.20 5.25 23.08
CA ASN A 41 38.64 3.86 23.01
C ASN A 41 38.52 3.24 21.60
N ASN A 42 38.48 4.06 20.55
CA ASN A 42 38.31 3.64 19.15
C ASN A 42 36.99 2.91 18.84
N GLN A 43 36.01 2.91 19.73
CA GLN A 43 34.70 2.28 19.53
C GLN A 43 33.65 3.23 18.97
N ARG A 44 34.05 4.44 18.58
CA ARG A 44 33.16 5.36 17.88
C ARG A 44 33.01 4.94 16.43
N LEU A 45 31.79 4.56 16.04
CA LEU A 45 31.45 4.20 14.67
C LEU A 45 30.53 5.27 14.10
N ALA A 46 30.84 5.74 12.90
CA ALA A 46 29.97 6.61 12.14
C ALA A 46 30.00 6.17 10.67
N ASN A 47 28.82 5.82 10.12
CA ASN A 47 28.65 5.41 8.75
C ASN A 47 27.64 6.32 8.06
N SER A 48 27.88 6.61 6.79
CA SER A 48 26.90 7.28 5.95
C SER A 48 26.67 6.47 4.68
N GLU A 49 25.42 6.33 4.31
CA GLU A 49 25.01 5.66 3.08
C GLU A 49 23.94 6.50 2.38
N TYR A 50 23.82 6.35 1.07
CA TYR A 50 22.68 6.90 0.36
C TYR A 50 21.41 6.17 0.80
N LYS A 51 20.34 6.93 1.07
CA LYS A 51 19.03 6.38 1.42
C LYS A 51 18.36 5.81 0.20
N GLY A 52 18.92 5.57 -0.86
CA GLY A 52 18.37 5.03 -2.07
C GLY A 52 17.09 5.73 -2.55
N GLU A 53 17.09 6.22 -3.76
CA GLU A 53 15.99 7.00 -4.31
C GLU A 53 14.95 6.08 -4.97
N PHE A 54 13.66 6.40 -4.79
CA PHE A 54 12.63 5.89 -5.67
C PHE A 54 11.78 7.03 -6.21
N ALA A 55 11.15 6.79 -7.34
CA ALA A 55 10.24 7.73 -7.97
C ALA A 55 8.95 7.04 -8.37
N LEU A 56 7.85 7.76 -8.22
CA LEU A 56 6.53 7.37 -8.72
C LEU A 56 6.01 8.51 -9.60
N PHE A 57 5.42 8.17 -10.72
CA PHE A 57 4.75 9.10 -11.61
C PHE A 57 3.40 8.53 -12.04
N GLY A 58 2.33 9.27 -11.78
CA GLY A 58 0.97 8.91 -12.07
C GLY A 58 0.26 9.92 -12.96
N LEU A 59 -0.53 9.40 -13.88
CA LEU A 59 -1.51 10.16 -14.68
C LEU A 59 -2.89 9.59 -14.37
N PHE A 60 -3.87 10.44 -14.15
CA PHE A 60 -5.23 9.99 -13.90
C PHE A 60 -6.28 10.89 -14.51
N GLY A 61 -7.40 10.28 -14.86
CA GLY A 61 -8.61 10.96 -15.30
C GLY A 61 -9.81 10.45 -14.52
N ARG A 62 -10.74 11.34 -14.21
CA ARG A 62 -12.01 11.05 -13.57
C ARG A 62 -13.15 11.76 -14.27
N VAL A 63 -14.26 11.05 -14.41
CA VAL A 63 -15.52 11.59 -14.90
C VAL A 63 -16.59 11.28 -13.88
N ASP A 64 -17.32 12.31 -13.42
CA ASP A 64 -18.52 12.17 -12.61
C ASP A 64 -19.70 12.71 -13.40
N TYR A 65 -20.74 11.90 -13.50
CA TYR A 65 -21.97 12.24 -14.18
C TYR A 65 -23.17 11.94 -13.30
N SER A 66 -24.08 12.90 -13.19
CA SER A 66 -25.36 12.74 -12.53
C SER A 66 -26.47 13.16 -13.49
N PHE A 67 -27.49 12.32 -13.60
CA PHE A 67 -28.65 12.60 -14.42
C PHE A 67 -29.90 12.61 -13.53
N ASN A 68 -30.57 13.78 -13.49
CA ASN A 68 -31.78 14.06 -12.69
C ASN A 68 -31.64 13.67 -11.21
N ASP A 69 -30.42 13.66 -10.65
CA ASP A 69 -30.11 13.16 -9.31
C ASP A 69 -30.58 11.71 -9.04
N LYS A 70 -31.04 11.00 -10.05
CA LYS A 70 -31.47 9.61 -10.01
C LYS A 70 -30.35 8.65 -10.36
N TYR A 71 -29.61 8.92 -11.44
CA TYR A 71 -28.56 8.04 -11.97
C TYR A 71 -27.21 8.70 -11.80
N LEU A 72 -26.34 8.03 -11.07
CA LEU A 72 -25.01 8.50 -10.74
C LEU A 72 -23.97 7.58 -11.37
N PHE A 73 -22.97 8.16 -12.01
CA PHE A 73 -21.84 7.45 -12.59
C PHE A 73 -20.53 8.13 -12.21
N THR A 74 -19.55 7.36 -11.77
CA THR A 74 -18.17 7.79 -11.65
C THR A 74 -17.27 6.81 -12.37
N GLY A 75 -16.40 7.30 -13.26
CA GLY A 75 -15.37 6.53 -13.92
C GLY A 75 -14.00 7.13 -13.63
N ILE A 76 -13.03 6.28 -13.30
CA ILE A 76 -11.65 6.69 -13.04
C ILE A 76 -10.72 5.75 -13.79
N ILE A 77 -9.69 6.31 -14.40
CA ILE A 77 -8.55 5.56 -14.92
C ILE A 77 -7.26 6.18 -14.40
N ARG A 78 -6.38 5.35 -13.88
CA ARG A 78 -5.07 5.77 -13.39
C ARG A 78 -3.98 4.91 -14.02
N ARG A 79 -2.91 5.56 -14.50
CA ARG A 79 -1.70 4.90 -14.96
C ARG A 79 -0.54 5.36 -14.10
N ASP A 80 0.05 4.44 -13.36
CA ASP A 80 1.15 4.71 -12.44
C ASP A 80 2.42 4.01 -12.91
N GLY A 81 3.55 4.69 -12.75
CA GLY A 81 4.88 4.15 -13.00
C GLY A 81 5.78 4.30 -11.79
N VAL A 82 6.52 3.25 -11.45
CA VAL A 82 7.42 3.21 -10.29
C VAL A 82 8.83 2.80 -10.69
N SER A 83 9.84 3.44 -10.12
CA SER A 83 11.26 3.16 -10.43
C SER A 83 11.77 1.83 -9.84
N ARG A 84 11.02 1.19 -8.95
CA ARG A 84 11.40 -0.07 -8.28
C ARG A 84 11.39 -1.28 -9.20
N PHE A 85 10.63 -1.21 -10.30
CA PHE A 85 10.50 -2.29 -11.27
C PHE A 85 11.30 -2.02 -12.54
N SER A 86 11.58 -3.06 -13.30
CA SER A 86 12.25 -3.00 -14.60
C SER A 86 11.47 -2.13 -15.61
N LYS A 87 12.11 -1.73 -16.69
CA LYS A 87 11.47 -0.86 -17.70
C LYS A 87 10.20 -1.46 -18.28
N SER A 88 10.17 -2.78 -18.48
CA SER A 88 9.04 -3.54 -19.02
C SER A 88 7.83 -3.57 -18.10
N ASN A 89 8.06 -3.63 -16.79
CA ASN A 89 7.02 -3.85 -15.76
C ASN A 89 6.72 -2.61 -14.91
N ARG A 90 7.36 -1.50 -15.27
CA ARG A 90 7.30 -0.25 -14.51
C ARG A 90 5.92 0.35 -14.38
N TYR A 91 5.10 0.23 -15.42
CA TYR A 91 3.79 0.89 -15.49
C TYR A 91 2.65 -0.08 -15.26
N GLY A 92 1.70 0.32 -14.39
CA GLY A 92 0.42 -0.31 -14.19
C GLY A 92 -0.72 0.63 -14.61
N VAL A 93 -1.87 0.05 -15.02
CA VAL A 93 -3.09 0.79 -15.32
C VAL A 93 -4.21 0.23 -14.46
N PHE A 94 -4.90 1.12 -13.75
CA PHE A 94 -5.87 0.78 -12.71
C PHE A 94 -7.18 1.51 -12.99
N PRO A 95 -8.14 0.86 -13.67
CA PRO A 95 -9.48 1.40 -13.90
C PRO A 95 -10.37 1.20 -12.68
N SER A 96 -11.35 2.11 -12.50
CA SER A 96 -12.45 1.92 -11.58
C SER A 96 -13.71 2.63 -12.09
N ALA A 97 -14.86 2.08 -11.75
CA ALA A 97 -16.14 2.66 -12.09
C ALA A 97 -17.17 2.37 -11.00
N SER A 98 -18.09 3.29 -10.79
CA SER A 98 -19.24 3.08 -9.91
C SER A 98 -20.52 3.60 -10.54
N LEU A 99 -21.61 2.89 -10.28
CA LEU A 99 -22.96 3.24 -10.66
C LEU A 99 -23.79 3.36 -9.39
N GLY A 100 -24.61 4.39 -9.33
CA GLY A 100 -25.62 4.58 -8.28
C GLY A 100 -26.99 4.87 -8.90
N TRP A 101 -28.01 4.20 -8.39
CA TRP A 101 -29.40 4.44 -8.75
C TRP A 101 -30.19 4.81 -7.52
N ARG A 102 -30.68 6.03 -7.46
CA ARG A 102 -31.55 6.52 -6.39
C ARG A 102 -32.99 6.16 -6.72
N ILE A 103 -33.39 4.95 -6.34
CA ILE A 103 -34.70 4.36 -6.62
C ILE A 103 -35.80 5.20 -6.00
N SER A 104 -35.57 5.76 -4.80
CA SER A 104 -36.54 6.64 -4.11
C SER A 104 -36.93 7.90 -4.91
N GLN A 105 -36.12 8.31 -5.87
CA GLN A 105 -36.40 9.46 -6.74
C GLN A 105 -37.25 9.12 -7.96
N GLU A 106 -37.57 7.84 -8.18
CA GLU A 106 -38.40 7.42 -9.30
C GLU A 106 -39.88 7.69 -9.04
N ASP A 107 -40.62 7.96 -10.11
CA ASP A 107 -42.03 8.35 -10.01
C ASP A 107 -42.89 7.22 -9.44
N PHE A 108 -42.53 5.96 -9.70
CA PHE A 108 -43.22 4.79 -9.14
C PHE A 108 -43.04 4.61 -7.62
N MET A 109 -42.09 5.33 -7.02
CA MET A 109 -41.82 5.33 -5.57
C MET A 109 -42.51 6.49 -4.83
N GLU A 110 -43.30 7.30 -5.52
CA GLU A 110 -43.95 8.49 -4.93
C GLU A 110 -44.80 8.15 -3.70
N SER A 111 -45.53 7.03 -3.75
CA SER A 111 -46.38 6.57 -2.65
C SER A 111 -45.61 6.11 -1.39
N THR A 112 -44.31 5.96 -1.46
CA THR A 112 -43.48 5.51 -0.33
C THR A 112 -42.79 6.64 0.41
N ARG A 113 -42.86 7.87 -0.08
CA ARG A 113 -42.14 9.05 0.44
C ARG A 113 -42.50 9.42 1.88
N ASP A 114 -43.65 8.98 2.37
CA ASP A 114 -44.07 9.23 3.76
C ASP A 114 -43.23 8.49 4.80
N TRP A 115 -42.61 7.39 4.43
CA TRP A 115 -41.84 6.52 5.34
C TRP A 115 -40.42 6.14 4.81
N LEU A 116 -40.17 6.23 3.50
CA LEU A 116 -38.91 5.94 2.86
C LEU A 116 -38.31 7.22 2.30
N ASP A 117 -37.33 7.77 2.98
CA ASP A 117 -36.68 9.04 2.62
C ASP A 117 -35.71 8.89 1.46
N ASP A 118 -34.90 7.84 1.48
CA ASP A 118 -33.97 7.51 0.39
C ASP A 118 -33.79 5.99 0.25
N LEU A 119 -33.68 5.54 -0.99
CA LEU A 119 -33.31 4.18 -1.34
C LEU A 119 -32.38 4.23 -2.54
N LYS A 120 -31.15 3.79 -2.34
CA LYS A 120 -30.10 3.82 -3.33
C LYS A 120 -29.47 2.45 -3.51
N LEU A 121 -29.44 1.97 -4.75
CA LEU A 121 -28.63 0.85 -5.19
C LEU A 121 -27.30 1.36 -5.71
N ARG A 122 -26.20 0.70 -5.35
CA ARG A 122 -24.86 1.00 -5.86
C ARG A 122 -24.12 -0.25 -6.29
N VAL A 123 -23.39 -0.12 -7.39
CA VAL A 123 -22.50 -1.15 -7.93
C VAL A 123 -21.16 -0.50 -8.20
N GLY A 124 -20.08 -1.11 -7.76
CA GLY A 124 -18.73 -0.63 -7.95
C GLY A 124 -17.80 -1.72 -8.46
N TYR A 125 -16.89 -1.31 -9.30
CA TYR A 125 -15.71 -2.07 -9.71
C TYR A 125 -14.49 -1.19 -9.55
N GLY A 126 -13.42 -1.73 -8.99
CA GLY A 126 -12.14 -1.02 -8.88
C GLY A 126 -10.95 -1.95 -8.96
N GLN A 127 -9.91 -1.46 -9.59
CA GLN A 127 -8.61 -2.10 -9.60
C GLN A 127 -7.58 -1.16 -8.98
N THR A 128 -6.73 -1.69 -8.09
CA THR A 128 -5.63 -0.97 -7.45
C THR A 128 -4.33 -1.75 -7.59
N GLY A 129 -3.21 -1.03 -7.65
CA GLY A 129 -1.88 -1.62 -7.72
C GLY A 129 -1.08 -1.38 -6.45
N ASN A 130 -0.31 -2.38 -6.06
CA ASN A 130 0.69 -2.27 -5.01
C ASN A 130 2.08 -2.51 -5.62
N SER A 131 3.02 -1.61 -5.33
CA SER A 131 4.43 -1.69 -5.74
C SER A 131 5.39 -1.69 -4.54
N GLU A 132 4.84 -1.89 -3.34
CA GLU A 132 5.63 -1.87 -2.11
C GLU A 132 6.54 -3.09 -2.03
N VAL A 133 7.81 -2.87 -2.35
CA VAL A 133 8.90 -3.77 -2.05
C VAL A 133 9.91 -3.00 -1.18
N PRO A 134 10.44 -3.60 -0.11
CA PRO A 134 11.37 -2.91 0.81
C PRO A 134 12.66 -2.45 0.16
N ARG A 135 12.88 -2.78 -1.10
CA ARG A 135 14.11 -2.48 -1.84
C ARG A 135 13.83 -1.57 -3.01
N ILE A 136 14.75 -0.64 -3.23
CA ILE A 136 14.62 0.44 -4.21
C ILE A 136 14.74 -0.06 -5.63
N THR A 137 15.57 -1.09 -5.85
CA THR A 137 15.79 -1.72 -7.15
C THR A 137 15.65 -3.22 -7.00
N ASN A 138 14.43 -3.74 -7.18
CA ASN A 138 14.22 -5.19 -7.10
C ASN A 138 14.73 -5.92 -8.35
N TYR A 139 14.79 -5.26 -9.49
CA TYR A 139 15.21 -5.82 -10.77
C TYR A 139 16.73 -5.99 -10.90
N ALA A 140 17.52 -5.22 -10.16
CA ALA A 140 18.98 -5.19 -10.32
C ALA A 140 19.68 -6.14 -9.34
N MET A 141 20.69 -6.82 -9.86
CA MET A 141 21.70 -7.52 -9.06
C MET A 141 22.61 -6.51 -8.38
N GLU A 142 22.95 -6.74 -7.13
CA GLU A 142 23.84 -5.87 -6.36
C GLU A 142 25.08 -6.62 -5.91
N LEU A 143 26.22 -5.95 -6.04
CA LEU A 143 27.51 -6.40 -5.54
C LEU A 143 27.91 -5.55 -4.33
N ALA A 144 28.52 -6.15 -3.35
CA ALA A 144 29.03 -5.44 -2.18
C ALA A 144 30.43 -5.92 -1.79
N THR A 145 31.13 -5.09 -1.04
CA THR A 145 32.40 -5.44 -0.41
C THR A 145 32.19 -5.77 1.05
N TYR A 146 32.70 -6.89 1.50
CA TYR A 146 32.65 -7.32 2.90
C TYR A 146 34.07 -7.62 3.38
N PRO A 147 34.58 -6.89 4.38
CA PRO A 147 35.92 -7.14 4.93
C PRO A 147 36.08 -8.62 5.30
N LYS A 148 37.22 -9.20 4.91
CA LYS A 148 37.57 -10.63 5.10
C LYS A 148 36.74 -11.65 4.30
N ARG A 149 35.64 -11.28 3.68
CA ARG A 149 34.79 -12.20 2.89
C ARG A 149 34.95 -11.98 1.39
N SER A 150 35.19 -10.72 0.98
CA SER A 150 35.41 -10.34 -0.41
C SER A 150 36.89 -10.05 -0.72
N ASP A 151 37.77 -10.37 0.21
CA ASP A 151 39.20 -10.11 0.03
C ASP A 151 39.86 -11.22 -0.76
N TYR A 152 40.73 -10.85 -1.69
CA TYR A 152 41.50 -11.74 -2.54
C TYR A 152 43.01 -11.55 -2.28
N ASP A 153 43.70 -12.67 -2.15
CA ASP A 153 45.18 -12.66 -2.17
C ASP A 153 45.70 -12.83 -3.61
N LEU A 154 46.04 -11.71 -4.23
CA LEU A 154 46.49 -11.71 -5.61
C LEU A 154 47.99 -12.10 -5.76
N ASN A 155 48.74 -12.11 -4.66
CA ASN A 155 50.18 -12.30 -4.68
C ASN A 155 50.65 -13.59 -3.99
N GLY A 156 49.71 -14.42 -3.50
CA GLY A 156 50.02 -15.64 -2.74
C GLY A 156 50.72 -15.38 -1.40
N GLN A 157 50.69 -14.15 -0.92
CA GLN A 157 51.24 -13.73 0.37
C GLN A 157 50.11 -13.31 1.29
N ASN A 158 49.77 -14.10 2.24
CA ASN A 158 48.66 -13.91 3.18
C ASN A 158 48.60 -12.54 3.91
N ASN A 159 49.56 -11.64 3.63
CA ASN A 159 49.68 -10.33 4.26
C ASN A 159 49.24 -9.17 3.35
N SER A 160 48.82 -9.41 2.10
CA SER A 160 48.43 -8.38 1.14
C SER A 160 47.13 -8.75 0.42
N THR A 161 46.04 -8.66 1.14
CA THR A 161 44.71 -8.91 0.54
C THR A 161 44.18 -7.64 -0.16
N THR A 162 43.60 -7.82 -1.33
CA THR A 162 42.88 -6.79 -2.08
C THR A 162 41.39 -7.01 -1.94
N THR A 163 40.69 -5.97 -1.55
CA THR A 163 39.23 -6.02 -1.40
C THR A 163 38.56 -6.15 -2.77
N GLY A 164 37.78 -7.17 -2.94
CA GLY A 164 36.97 -7.41 -4.13
C GLY A 164 35.49 -7.26 -3.88
N PHE A 165 34.69 -7.80 -4.78
CA PHE A 165 33.22 -7.74 -4.73
C PHE A 165 32.64 -9.16 -4.69
N ILE A 166 31.61 -9.34 -3.91
CA ILE A 166 30.78 -10.55 -3.91
C ILE A 166 29.33 -10.18 -4.20
N LEU A 167 28.57 -11.15 -4.66
CA LEU A 167 27.13 -10.99 -4.85
C LEU A 167 26.44 -10.73 -3.51
N ASP A 168 25.75 -9.61 -3.38
CA ASP A 168 25.02 -9.21 -2.18
C ASP A 168 23.52 -9.46 -2.32
N LYS A 169 22.99 -9.29 -3.55
CA LYS A 169 21.57 -9.45 -3.83
C LYS A 169 21.33 -9.99 -5.23
N TYR A 170 20.40 -10.93 -5.34
CA TYR A 170 19.83 -11.32 -6.63
C TYR A 170 18.83 -10.27 -7.11
N GLY A 171 18.82 -9.99 -8.40
CA GLY A 171 17.80 -9.20 -9.06
C GLY A 171 16.67 -10.08 -9.62
N ASN A 172 15.50 -9.46 -9.84
CA ASN A 172 14.40 -10.07 -10.58
C ASN A 172 13.76 -9.01 -11.50
N GLU A 173 14.01 -9.14 -12.81
CA GLU A 173 13.49 -8.23 -13.83
C GLU A 173 12.00 -8.45 -14.11
N ASP A 174 11.45 -9.62 -13.77
CA ASP A 174 10.07 -10.02 -14.04
C ASP A 174 9.10 -9.48 -12.99
N THR A 175 9.60 -8.89 -11.90
CA THR A 175 8.75 -8.32 -10.86
C THR A 175 7.87 -7.23 -11.42
N LYS A 176 6.56 -7.36 -11.18
CA LYS A 176 5.50 -6.45 -11.63
C LYS A 176 4.60 -6.02 -10.49
N TRP A 177 3.65 -5.16 -10.78
CA TRP A 177 2.64 -4.71 -9.84
C TRP A 177 1.80 -5.89 -9.30
N GLU A 178 1.66 -5.97 -7.99
CA GLU A 178 0.57 -6.72 -7.36
C GLU A 178 -0.73 -5.99 -7.66
N SER A 179 -1.75 -6.70 -8.10
CA SER A 179 -3.03 -6.12 -8.49
C SER A 179 -4.16 -6.63 -7.63
N THR A 180 -4.98 -5.72 -7.13
CA THR A 180 -6.20 -6.05 -6.42
C THR A 180 -7.38 -5.53 -7.20
N GLU A 181 -8.28 -6.42 -7.59
CA GLU A 181 -9.60 -6.10 -8.15
C GLU A 181 -10.69 -6.30 -7.12
N MET A 182 -11.69 -5.46 -7.14
CA MET A 182 -12.83 -5.52 -6.23
C MET A 182 -14.13 -5.19 -6.95
N TRP A 183 -15.13 -6.02 -6.70
CA TRP A 183 -16.53 -5.77 -7.02
C TRP A 183 -17.30 -5.57 -5.73
N ASN A 184 -18.22 -4.61 -5.73
CA ASN A 184 -19.14 -4.41 -4.64
C ASN A 184 -20.53 -4.06 -5.14
N VAL A 185 -21.53 -4.56 -4.45
CA VAL A 185 -22.94 -4.25 -4.65
C VAL A 185 -23.54 -3.89 -3.31
N GLY A 186 -24.15 -2.72 -3.20
CA GLY A 186 -24.68 -2.22 -1.94
C GLY A 186 -26.05 -1.56 -2.12
N VAL A 187 -26.79 -1.59 -1.03
CA VAL A 187 -28.08 -0.89 -0.88
C VAL A 187 -27.99 0.00 0.34
N ASP A 188 -28.34 1.25 0.17
CA ASP A 188 -28.49 2.22 1.26
C ASP A 188 -29.95 2.65 1.33
N ALA A 189 -30.53 2.60 2.52
CA ALA A 189 -31.94 3.00 2.76
C ALA A 189 -32.05 3.88 4.00
N THR A 190 -32.84 4.94 3.89
CA THR A 190 -33.15 5.88 4.97
C THR A 190 -34.64 5.95 5.16
N PHE A 191 -35.11 5.85 6.41
CA PHE A 191 -36.52 5.75 6.75
C PHE A 191 -36.89 6.76 7.85
N LEU A 192 -38.18 7.14 7.85
CA LEU A 192 -38.86 7.87 8.93
C LEU A 192 -38.15 9.20 9.28
N ASN A 193 -37.92 10.03 8.26
CA ASN A 193 -37.23 11.33 8.36
C ASN A 193 -35.82 11.20 8.95
N GLY A 194 -35.06 10.22 8.46
CA GLY A 194 -33.65 10.01 8.84
C GLY A 194 -33.46 9.29 10.16
N LYS A 195 -34.52 8.76 10.81
CA LYS A 195 -34.40 8.03 12.07
C LYS A 195 -33.69 6.70 11.93
N PHE A 196 -33.98 5.97 10.85
CA PHE A 196 -33.32 4.70 10.55
C PHE A 196 -32.51 4.81 9.28
N ASN A 197 -31.25 4.39 9.35
CA ASN A 197 -30.39 4.24 8.21
C ASN A 197 -29.87 2.81 8.16
N ILE A 198 -29.99 2.18 7.01
CA ILE A 198 -29.57 0.80 6.75
C ILE A 198 -28.65 0.81 5.54
N GLY A 199 -27.46 0.25 5.70
CA GLY A 199 -26.55 -0.02 4.61
C GLY A 199 -26.21 -1.50 4.59
N ALA A 200 -26.38 -2.15 3.44
CA ALA A 200 -25.97 -3.53 3.24
C ALA A 200 -25.08 -3.60 2.00
N GLU A 201 -23.96 -4.26 2.11
CA GLU A 201 -23.00 -4.39 1.02
C GLU A 201 -22.49 -5.81 0.94
N TRP A 202 -22.45 -6.36 -0.26
CA TRP A 202 -21.71 -7.55 -0.62
C TRP A 202 -20.48 -7.13 -1.42
N TYR A 203 -19.32 -7.75 -1.14
CA TYR A 203 -18.10 -7.53 -1.90
C TYR A 203 -17.38 -8.83 -2.24
N TRP A 204 -16.68 -8.76 -3.35
CA TRP A 204 -15.73 -9.76 -3.80
C TRP A 204 -14.43 -9.04 -4.16
N LYS A 205 -13.33 -9.48 -3.59
CA LYS A 205 -12.00 -8.91 -3.78
C LYS A 205 -11.02 -10.02 -4.12
N LYS A 206 -10.20 -9.82 -5.15
CA LYS A 206 -9.12 -10.72 -5.52
C LYS A 206 -7.82 -9.95 -5.65
N THR A 207 -6.79 -10.37 -4.91
CA THR A 207 -5.41 -9.89 -5.06
C THR A 207 -4.63 -10.95 -5.81
N THR A 208 -4.00 -10.56 -6.91
CA THR A 208 -3.19 -11.41 -7.77
C THR A 208 -1.76 -10.91 -7.81
N ASP A 209 -0.83 -11.83 -8.14
CA ASP A 209 0.57 -11.48 -8.29
C ASP A 209 1.18 -10.88 -7.01
N MET A 210 0.85 -11.44 -5.84
CA MET A 210 1.31 -10.93 -4.54
C MET A 210 2.83 -10.81 -4.48
N LEU A 211 3.31 -9.69 -3.94
CA LEU A 211 4.74 -9.41 -3.81
C LEU A 211 5.28 -10.06 -2.53
N ILE A 212 5.99 -11.16 -2.67
CA ILE A 212 6.62 -11.88 -1.57
C ILE A 212 8.14 -12.01 -1.77
N GLU A 213 8.90 -12.13 -0.69
CA GLU A 213 10.32 -12.42 -0.78
C GLU A 213 10.53 -13.86 -1.25
N ALA A 214 11.36 -14.08 -2.29
CA ALA A 214 11.63 -15.39 -2.84
C ALA A 214 12.18 -16.35 -1.78
N GLN A 215 11.64 -17.55 -1.72
CA GLN A 215 12.14 -18.60 -0.84
C GLN A 215 13.05 -19.54 -1.64
N TYR A 216 14.34 -19.56 -1.33
CA TYR A 216 15.29 -20.49 -1.93
C TYR A 216 15.52 -21.68 -1.00
N SER A 217 15.88 -22.82 -1.60
CA SER A 217 16.30 -24.00 -0.84
C SER A 217 17.47 -23.69 0.11
N ALA A 218 17.54 -24.39 1.22
CA ALA A 218 18.64 -24.30 2.18
C ALA A 218 20.03 -24.54 1.58
N PHE A 219 20.11 -25.14 0.40
CA PHE A 219 21.37 -25.36 -0.35
C PHE A 219 21.82 -24.11 -1.12
N ALA A 220 20.94 -23.12 -1.33
CA ALA A 220 21.37 -21.84 -1.87
C ALA A 220 22.09 -21.01 -0.79
N ASN A 221 22.99 -20.12 -1.19
CA ASN A 221 23.71 -19.29 -0.22
C ASN A 221 22.75 -18.41 0.58
N PRO A 222 22.51 -18.68 1.88
CA PRO A 222 21.51 -17.99 2.67
C PRO A 222 21.87 -16.53 2.98
N GLU A 223 23.12 -16.14 2.73
CA GLU A 223 23.63 -14.80 3.02
C GLU A 223 23.34 -13.80 1.91
N ILE A 224 23.02 -14.27 0.69
CA ILE A 224 22.67 -13.41 -0.44
C ILE A 224 21.22 -12.98 -0.28
N LYS A 225 20.98 -11.67 -0.31
CA LYS A 225 19.64 -11.08 -0.22
C LYS A 225 18.78 -11.55 -1.39
N LYS A 226 17.55 -11.92 -1.09
CA LYS A 226 16.61 -12.47 -2.06
C LYS A 226 15.79 -11.35 -2.70
N PRO A 227 15.43 -11.48 -3.99
CA PRO A 227 14.53 -10.54 -4.62
C PRO A 227 13.08 -10.80 -4.18
N TYR A 228 12.21 -9.83 -4.43
CA TYR A 228 10.78 -10.02 -4.39
C TYR A 228 10.29 -10.61 -5.71
N ILE A 229 9.35 -11.52 -5.62
CA ILE A 229 8.67 -12.18 -6.75
C ILE A 229 7.16 -12.01 -6.62
N ASN A 230 6.48 -12.08 -7.75
CA ASN A 230 5.01 -12.17 -7.76
C ASN A 230 4.61 -13.64 -7.63
N PHE A 231 3.91 -13.98 -6.55
CA PHE A 231 3.52 -15.36 -6.28
C PHE A 231 2.24 -15.44 -5.45
N GLY A 232 1.29 -16.23 -5.91
CA GLY A 232 0.05 -16.52 -5.20
C GLY A 232 -1.03 -15.46 -5.37
N ASP A 233 -2.25 -15.91 -5.13
CA ASP A 233 -3.46 -15.10 -5.19
C ASP A 233 -4.23 -15.24 -3.87
N ILE A 234 -4.91 -14.19 -3.45
CA ILE A 234 -5.84 -14.23 -2.31
C ILE A 234 -7.19 -13.71 -2.76
N LYS A 235 -8.24 -14.42 -2.38
CA LYS A 235 -9.62 -14.03 -2.62
C LYS A 235 -10.34 -13.79 -1.31
N ASN A 236 -11.07 -12.69 -1.23
CA ASN A 236 -11.89 -12.32 -0.09
C ASN A 236 -13.33 -12.06 -0.58
N THR A 237 -14.29 -12.66 0.07
CA THR A 237 -15.71 -12.40 -0.19
C THR A 237 -16.40 -12.14 1.14
N GLY A 238 -17.24 -11.12 1.21
CA GLY A 238 -17.89 -10.76 2.46
C GLY A 238 -19.19 -9.99 2.27
N VAL A 239 -19.86 -9.82 3.39
CA VAL A 239 -21.08 -9.03 3.53
C VAL A 239 -20.93 -8.12 4.73
N ASP A 240 -21.25 -6.85 4.56
CA ASP A 240 -21.27 -5.85 5.61
C ASP A 240 -22.69 -5.31 5.78
N LEU A 241 -23.15 -5.17 7.02
CA LEU A 241 -24.43 -4.60 7.39
C LEU A 241 -24.20 -3.49 8.40
N ASN A 242 -24.71 -2.31 8.10
CA ASN A 242 -24.71 -1.14 8.97
C ASN A 242 -26.16 -0.77 9.29
N LEU A 243 -26.47 -0.65 10.56
CA LEU A 243 -27.76 -0.20 11.05
C LEU A 243 -27.54 0.98 11.97
N ASN A 244 -28.23 2.08 11.73
CA ASN A 244 -28.19 3.24 12.62
C ASN A 244 -29.63 3.67 12.94
N TYR A 245 -29.87 3.87 14.22
CA TYR A 245 -31.13 4.43 14.72
C TYR A 245 -30.86 5.68 15.52
N ARG A 246 -31.47 6.80 15.11
CA ARG A 246 -31.39 8.09 15.78
C ARG A 246 -32.78 8.64 16.06
N ASP A 247 -33.00 9.06 17.29
CA ASP A 247 -34.24 9.76 17.65
C ASP A 247 -33.99 10.75 18.80
N SER A 248 -35.00 11.63 19.05
CA SER A 248 -34.98 12.59 20.14
C SER A 248 -36.37 12.77 20.73
N LYS A 249 -36.44 12.96 22.05
CA LYS A 249 -37.67 13.26 22.75
C LYS A 249 -37.40 14.25 23.90
N GLY A 250 -37.94 15.47 23.78
CA GLY A 250 -37.63 16.56 24.72
C GLY A 250 -36.14 16.89 24.70
N ASP A 251 -35.51 16.90 25.88
CA ASP A 251 -34.09 17.19 26.05
C ASP A 251 -33.17 15.96 25.80
N TRP A 252 -33.75 14.80 25.52
CA TRP A 252 -33.03 13.56 25.31
C TRP A 252 -32.86 13.28 23.83
N SER A 253 -31.64 12.95 23.43
CA SER A 253 -31.31 12.44 22.10
C SER A 253 -30.45 11.19 22.21
N TRP A 254 -30.68 10.22 21.32
CA TRP A 254 -29.89 8.99 21.24
C TRP A 254 -29.57 8.65 19.79
N ASP A 255 -28.42 8.03 19.64
CA ASP A 255 -27.92 7.52 18.38
C ASP A 255 -27.31 6.14 18.65
N VAL A 256 -27.85 5.10 18.03
CA VAL A 256 -27.42 3.71 18.22
C VAL A 256 -26.99 3.17 16.88
N SER A 257 -25.75 2.70 16.80
CA SER A 257 -25.19 2.08 15.60
C SER A 257 -24.80 0.64 15.84
N LEU A 258 -25.14 -0.24 14.90
CA LEU A 258 -24.72 -1.63 14.86
C LEU A 258 -24.05 -1.92 13.53
N ASN A 259 -22.82 -2.45 13.57
CA ASN A 259 -22.09 -2.89 12.41
C ASN A 259 -21.82 -4.39 12.52
N LEU A 260 -22.19 -5.12 11.50
CA LEU A 260 -21.97 -6.56 11.39
C LEU A 260 -21.23 -6.86 10.10
N SER A 261 -20.15 -7.63 10.20
CA SER A 261 -19.35 -8.06 9.06
C SER A 261 -19.13 -9.56 9.09
N HIS A 262 -19.28 -10.20 7.95
CA HIS A 262 -18.93 -11.60 7.75
C HIS A 262 -18.11 -11.74 6.47
N TYR A 263 -16.97 -12.41 6.56
CA TYR A 263 -16.10 -12.59 5.39
C TYR A 263 -15.43 -13.97 5.37
N LYS A 264 -15.06 -14.40 4.18
CA LYS A 264 -14.31 -15.61 3.90
C LYS A 264 -13.07 -15.27 3.08
N ASN A 265 -11.93 -15.81 3.49
CA ASN A 265 -10.65 -15.71 2.77
C ASN A 265 -10.28 -17.07 2.17
N GLU A 266 -9.78 -17.05 0.93
CA GLU A 266 -9.30 -18.22 0.21
C GLU A 266 -7.92 -17.86 -0.41
N VAL A 267 -6.98 -18.80 -0.34
CA VAL A 267 -5.62 -18.70 -0.91
C VAL A 267 -5.47 -19.70 -2.04
#